data_f4fbd65700af313a6a91fbb2b4ae736b
#
_entry.id   f4fbd65700af313a6a91fbb2b4ae736b
#
_cell.length_a   1.000
_cell.length_b   1.000
_cell.length_c   1.000
_cell.angle_alpha   90.00
_cell.angle_beta   90.00
_cell.angle_gamma   90.00
#
_symmetry.space_group_name_H-M   'P 1'
#
loop_
_entity.id
_entity.type
_entity.pdbx_description
1 polymer ?
#
loop_
_entity_poly.entity_id
_entity_poly.type
_entity_poly.pdbx_seq_one_letter_code
_entity_poly.pdbx_strand_id
1 'polypeptide(L)'
;EMSASLVGSEMCIRDSLSQVETVRADLNMNPLGVPESVTKAIADNMSQLSVYPDHNTKKLKEAISAYSGAKTDDIIVGGSSYEFVKILCEFTSPKKAILITPGAQNYEKLLSMNGCEIIYYSTPEEEDFTLDIADFISKLSEDIDIIFISNPNGTTSQIIDAESLEFIAKICDGNNITMVVDEEYMDFVDDLESNSAIPLTSEYENVIVLRNTTKFFAVPGLRLAYMITSNPVLKKTLEITGLPFAIGKLVEAAGVAMFTDEKYIAESRELIRTERNLVYSALSTHKSIKLYKPAANFILIRILRDAISAGDVVDYCMPKGLYIRSCADIGGLDNKYIRFCFMNPKQDDLLVNTVLEIV
;
A
#
# COMPACT_ATOMS: atom_id res chain seq x y z
N GLU A 1 9.40 -29.55 3.67
CA GLU A 1 8.72 -29.91 4.96
C GLU A 1 8.85 -28.89 6.09
N MET A 2 9.19 -27.59 5.81
CA MET A 2 9.32 -26.57 6.89
C MET A 2 8.36 -25.37 6.79
N SER A 3 7.36 -25.36 5.92
CA SER A 3 6.46 -24.21 5.78
C SER A 3 5.07 -24.37 6.39
N ALA A 4 4.69 -25.54 6.85
CA ALA A 4 3.37 -25.80 7.42
C ALA A 4 3.26 -25.50 8.94
N SER A 5 4.39 -25.36 9.64
CA SER A 5 4.44 -25.17 11.10
C SER A 5 4.15 -23.74 11.56
N LEU A 6 4.44 -22.72 10.74
CA LEU A 6 4.25 -21.31 11.12
C LEU A 6 2.79 -20.83 11.02
N VAL A 7 2.04 -21.37 10.05
CA VAL A 7 0.62 -21.00 9.89
C VAL A 7 -0.27 -21.60 10.99
N GLY A 8 0.12 -22.78 11.51
CA GLY A 8 -0.63 -23.44 12.58
C GLY A 8 -0.47 -22.78 13.95
N SER A 9 0.68 -22.14 14.24
CA SER A 9 0.91 -21.49 15.55
C SER A 9 0.18 -20.15 15.67
N GLU A 10 0.06 -19.37 14.60
CA GLU A 10 -0.70 -18.11 14.61
C GLU A 10 -2.21 -18.33 14.79
N MET A 11 -2.75 -19.44 14.24
CA MET A 11 -4.18 -19.74 14.34
C MET A 11 -4.57 -20.26 15.75
N CYS A 12 -3.69 -20.99 16.44
CA CYS A 12 -3.95 -21.47 17.81
C CYS A 12 -3.88 -20.36 18.88
N ILE A 13 -3.11 -19.29 18.65
CA ILE A 13 -3.02 -18.15 19.58
C ILE A 13 -4.31 -17.30 19.53
N ARG A 14 -5.01 -17.24 18.38
CA ARG A 14 -6.27 -16.49 18.23
C ARG A 14 -7.41 -16.98 19.15
N ASP A 15 -7.50 -18.29 19.42
CA ASP A 15 -8.63 -18.85 20.18
C ASP A 15 -8.48 -18.70 21.69
N SER A 16 -7.28 -18.40 22.20
CA SER A 16 -7.03 -18.32 23.66
C SER A 16 -7.18 -16.89 24.25
N LEU A 17 -7.32 -15.85 23.41
CA LEU A 17 -7.36 -14.45 23.83
C LEU A 17 -8.78 -13.84 23.87
N SER A 18 -9.82 -14.63 24.08
CA SER A 18 -11.24 -14.25 23.95
C SER A 18 -11.78 -13.20 24.95
N GLN A 19 -10.94 -12.51 25.73
CA GLN A 19 -11.36 -11.47 26.68
C GLN A 19 -10.61 -10.13 26.56
N VAL A 20 -9.59 -10.03 25.70
CA VAL A 20 -8.84 -8.76 25.49
C VAL A 20 -9.26 -8.17 24.16
N GLU A 21 -9.70 -6.89 24.16
CA GLU A 21 -9.96 -6.15 22.94
C GLU A 21 -8.68 -6.12 22.09
N THR A 22 -8.74 -6.69 20.90
CA THR A 22 -7.57 -6.85 20.04
C THR A 22 -7.38 -5.63 19.13
N VAL A 23 -6.24 -4.96 19.23
CA VAL A 23 -5.83 -3.84 18.38
C VAL A 23 -4.83 -4.33 17.34
N ARG A 24 -5.21 -4.31 16.06
CA ARG A 24 -4.41 -4.81 14.94
C ARG A 24 -3.69 -3.66 14.23
N ALA A 25 -2.74 -3.04 14.95
CA ALA A 25 -1.91 -1.96 14.40
C ALA A 25 -0.79 -2.44 13.45
N ASP A 26 -0.65 -3.75 13.28
CA ASP A 26 0.29 -4.40 12.36
C ASP A 26 -0.16 -4.40 10.88
N LEU A 27 -1.47 -4.24 10.63
CA LEU A 27 -2.07 -4.42 9.31
C LEU A 27 -2.19 -3.14 8.47
N ASN A 28 -1.90 -1.98 9.04
CA ASN A 28 -2.05 -0.66 8.41
C ASN A 28 -3.46 -0.41 7.85
N MET A 29 -4.49 -0.91 8.54
CA MET A 29 -5.87 -0.74 8.14
C MET A 29 -6.44 0.57 8.69
N ASN A 30 -7.43 1.15 8.01
CA ASN A 30 -8.19 2.28 8.54
C ASN A 30 -8.94 1.88 9.82
N PRO A 31 -8.74 2.57 10.95
CA PRO A 31 -9.37 2.24 12.22
C PRO A 31 -10.90 2.46 12.24
N LEU A 32 -11.46 3.21 11.31
CA LEU A 32 -12.92 3.35 11.16
C LEU A 32 -13.58 2.05 10.70
N GLY A 33 -12.79 1.08 10.17
CA GLY A 33 -13.33 -0.17 9.66
C GLY A 33 -14.08 -0.01 8.34
N VAL A 34 -14.89 -1.01 7.98
CA VAL A 34 -15.63 -1.03 6.71
C VAL A 34 -16.70 0.06 6.69
N PRO A 35 -16.81 0.88 5.63
CA PRO A 35 -17.86 1.89 5.51
C PRO A 35 -19.26 1.25 5.59
N GLU A 36 -20.20 1.88 6.28
CA GLU A 36 -21.58 1.42 6.36
C GLU A 36 -22.25 1.41 4.98
N SER A 37 -21.91 2.36 4.12
CA SER A 37 -22.35 2.43 2.72
C SER A 37 -22.03 1.16 1.94
N VAL A 38 -20.84 0.58 2.17
CA VAL A 38 -20.37 -0.67 1.53
C VAL A 38 -21.18 -1.86 2.00
N THR A 39 -21.35 -2.04 3.31
CA THR A 39 -22.14 -3.16 3.85
C THR A 39 -23.59 -3.10 3.41
N LYS A 40 -24.16 -1.89 3.38
CA LYS A 40 -25.51 -1.66 2.88
C LYS A 40 -25.62 -1.97 1.38
N ALA A 41 -24.67 -1.49 0.56
CA ALA A 41 -24.69 -1.76 -0.88
C ALA A 41 -24.60 -3.26 -1.19
N ILE A 42 -23.81 -4.02 -0.44
CA ILE A 42 -23.76 -5.49 -0.57
C ILE A 42 -25.10 -6.10 -0.23
N ALA A 43 -25.71 -5.74 0.91
CA ALA A 43 -27.00 -6.28 1.34
C ALA A 43 -28.11 -5.98 0.36
N ASP A 44 -28.20 -4.75 -0.13
CA ASP A 44 -29.24 -4.31 -1.08
C ASP A 44 -29.12 -5.00 -2.47
N ASN A 45 -27.93 -5.49 -2.82
CA ASN A 45 -27.65 -6.14 -4.10
C ASN A 45 -27.52 -7.67 -4.04
N MET A 46 -27.83 -8.32 -2.89
CA MET A 46 -27.74 -9.78 -2.76
C MET A 46 -28.54 -10.55 -3.81
N SER A 47 -29.68 -10.02 -4.25
CA SER A 47 -30.49 -10.61 -5.33
C SER A 47 -29.81 -10.62 -6.71
N GLN A 48 -28.77 -9.81 -6.90
CA GLN A 48 -27.99 -9.72 -8.15
C GLN A 48 -26.95 -10.85 -8.31
N LEU A 49 -26.80 -11.75 -7.33
CA LEU A 49 -25.88 -12.90 -7.42
C LEU A 49 -26.17 -13.83 -8.60
N SER A 50 -27.41 -13.85 -9.10
CA SER A 50 -27.81 -14.66 -10.26
C SER A 50 -27.58 -13.96 -11.61
N VAL A 51 -27.08 -12.71 -11.60
CA VAL A 51 -26.87 -11.89 -12.80
C VAL A 51 -25.39 -11.74 -13.09
N TYR A 52 -24.97 -11.93 -14.34
CA TYR A 52 -23.58 -11.64 -14.74
C TYR A 52 -23.23 -10.17 -14.50
N PRO A 53 -21.99 -9.88 -14.05
CA PRO A 53 -21.51 -8.50 -13.90
C PRO A 53 -21.51 -7.73 -15.24
N ASP A 54 -21.40 -6.40 -15.15
CA ASP A 54 -21.07 -5.59 -16.31
C ASP A 54 -19.65 -5.89 -16.77
N HIS A 55 -19.49 -6.32 -18.02
CA HIS A 55 -18.17 -6.63 -18.60
C HIS A 55 -17.21 -5.43 -18.53
N ASN A 56 -17.74 -4.23 -18.69
CA ASN A 56 -16.95 -3.00 -18.72
C ASN A 56 -16.83 -2.32 -17.35
N THR A 57 -17.55 -2.80 -16.33
CA THR A 57 -17.60 -2.19 -14.98
C THR A 57 -17.80 -0.67 -15.01
N LYS A 58 -18.67 -0.19 -15.95
CA LYS A 58 -18.79 1.22 -16.30
C LYS A 58 -19.06 2.11 -15.09
N LYS A 59 -20.08 1.77 -14.29
CA LYS A 59 -20.45 2.55 -13.09
C LYS A 59 -19.32 2.64 -12.08
N LEU A 60 -18.58 1.55 -11.89
CA LEU A 60 -17.45 1.51 -10.99
C LEU A 60 -16.30 2.38 -11.50
N LYS A 61 -15.98 2.32 -12.80
CA LYS A 61 -14.97 3.19 -13.41
C LYS A 61 -15.34 4.67 -13.33
N GLU A 62 -16.61 5.00 -13.52
CA GLU A 62 -17.12 6.38 -13.36
C GLU A 62 -16.94 6.87 -11.92
N ALA A 63 -17.25 6.03 -10.91
CA ALA A 63 -17.05 6.36 -9.50
C ALA A 63 -15.56 6.52 -9.15
N ILE A 64 -14.68 5.62 -9.64
CA ILE A 64 -13.23 5.72 -9.45
C ILE A 64 -12.70 6.98 -10.15
N SER A 65 -13.17 7.31 -11.36
CA SER A 65 -12.78 8.51 -12.09
C SER A 65 -13.11 9.79 -11.32
N ALA A 66 -14.34 9.87 -10.78
CA ALA A 66 -14.75 11.01 -9.96
C ALA A 66 -13.93 11.14 -8.66
N TYR A 67 -13.57 10.00 -8.05
CA TYR A 67 -12.78 9.93 -6.82
C TYR A 67 -11.30 10.29 -7.03
N SER A 68 -10.70 9.73 -8.07
CA SER A 68 -9.24 9.78 -8.29
C SER A 68 -8.79 10.88 -9.25
N GLY A 69 -9.70 11.47 -10.03
CA GLY A 69 -9.37 12.40 -11.11
C GLY A 69 -8.84 11.74 -12.39
N ALA A 70 -8.67 10.42 -12.40
CA ALA A 70 -8.23 9.69 -13.60
C ALA A 70 -9.31 9.66 -14.69
N LYS A 71 -8.92 9.60 -15.97
CA LYS A 71 -9.87 9.41 -17.06
C LYS A 71 -10.50 8.02 -16.98
N THR A 72 -11.81 7.93 -17.15
CA THR A 72 -12.57 6.67 -17.07
C THR A 72 -12.00 5.57 -17.99
N ASP A 73 -11.56 5.95 -19.20
CA ASP A 73 -11.00 5.04 -20.21
C ASP A 73 -9.58 4.53 -19.87
N ASP A 74 -8.90 5.18 -18.91
CA ASP A 74 -7.57 4.80 -18.46
C ASP A 74 -7.60 3.92 -17.20
N ILE A 75 -8.80 3.67 -16.64
CA ILE A 75 -9.02 2.86 -15.45
C ILE A 75 -9.26 1.40 -15.82
N ILE A 76 -8.49 0.50 -15.23
CA ILE A 76 -8.63 -0.95 -15.35
C ILE A 76 -8.89 -1.49 -13.95
N VAL A 77 -9.99 -2.23 -13.78
CA VAL A 77 -10.43 -2.75 -12.47
C VAL A 77 -10.05 -4.22 -12.34
N GLY A 78 -9.57 -4.62 -11.17
CA GLY A 78 -9.15 -5.99 -10.86
C GLY A 78 -9.26 -6.31 -9.37
N GLY A 79 -8.83 -7.50 -8.98
CA GLY A 79 -8.98 -8.01 -7.62
C GLY A 79 -7.87 -7.59 -6.65
N SER A 80 -6.70 -7.19 -7.15
CA SER A 80 -5.56 -6.79 -6.30
C SER A 80 -4.44 -6.15 -7.11
N SER A 81 -3.59 -5.33 -6.45
CA SER A 81 -2.35 -4.83 -7.05
C SER A 81 -1.42 -5.98 -7.47
N TYR A 82 -1.40 -7.09 -6.72
CA TYR A 82 -0.62 -8.28 -7.06
C TYR A 82 -1.03 -8.90 -8.40
N GLU A 83 -2.33 -8.92 -8.72
CA GLU A 83 -2.85 -9.36 -10.02
C GLU A 83 -2.33 -8.46 -11.15
N PHE A 84 -2.35 -7.15 -10.95
CA PHE A 84 -1.81 -6.20 -11.94
C PHE A 84 -0.31 -6.36 -12.14
N VAL A 85 0.47 -6.55 -11.08
CA VAL A 85 1.92 -6.81 -11.21
C VAL A 85 2.17 -8.09 -12.01
N LYS A 86 1.37 -9.15 -11.80
CA LYS A 86 1.46 -10.37 -12.61
C LYS A 86 1.17 -10.08 -14.09
N ILE A 87 0.10 -9.35 -14.38
CA ILE A 87 -0.25 -8.94 -15.74
C ILE A 87 0.87 -8.12 -16.38
N LEU A 88 1.46 -7.18 -15.63
CA LEU A 88 2.58 -6.37 -16.12
C LEU A 88 3.82 -7.21 -16.41
N CYS A 89 4.16 -8.19 -15.56
CA CYS A 89 5.25 -9.12 -15.83
C CYS A 89 5.01 -9.96 -17.10
N GLU A 90 3.77 -10.40 -17.32
CA GLU A 90 3.40 -11.15 -18.54
C GLU A 90 3.45 -10.26 -19.80
N PHE A 91 2.99 -9.00 -19.68
CA PHE A 91 2.94 -8.03 -20.78
C PHE A 91 4.33 -7.52 -21.17
N THR A 92 5.14 -7.08 -20.21
CA THR A 92 6.47 -6.50 -20.48
C THR A 92 7.56 -7.57 -20.62
N SER A 93 7.36 -8.76 -20.03
CA SER A 93 8.37 -9.83 -19.96
C SER A 93 9.75 -9.30 -19.53
N PRO A 94 9.84 -8.57 -18.42
CA PRO A 94 11.02 -7.80 -18.07
C PRO A 94 12.20 -8.71 -17.78
N LYS A 95 13.38 -8.32 -18.25
CA LYS A 95 14.64 -9.03 -17.99
C LYS A 95 15.36 -8.44 -16.79
N LYS A 96 15.19 -7.12 -16.58
CA LYS A 96 15.84 -6.40 -15.49
C LYS A 96 14.91 -5.36 -14.89
N ALA A 97 14.80 -5.38 -13.56
CA ALA A 97 13.94 -4.49 -12.79
C ALA A 97 14.72 -3.77 -11.69
N ILE A 98 14.33 -2.54 -11.36
CA ILE A 98 14.80 -1.87 -10.13
C ILE A 98 13.68 -1.85 -9.10
N LEU A 99 14.00 -2.26 -7.87
CA LEU A 99 13.16 -2.18 -6.70
C LEU A 99 13.80 -1.31 -5.63
N ILE A 100 13.02 -0.41 -5.02
CA ILE A 100 13.50 0.45 -3.94
C ILE A 100 13.36 -0.29 -2.61
N THR A 101 14.43 -0.30 -1.81
CA THR A 101 14.46 -0.88 -0.46
C THR A 101 14.82 0.19 0.59
N PRO A 102 14.27 0.08 1.83
CA PRO A 102 13.38 -0.96 2.37
C PRO A 102 11.99 -0.95 1.72
N GLY A 103 11.44 -2.15 1.45
CA GLY A 103 10.12 -2.30 0.84
C GLY A 103 10.12 -3.34 -0.28
N ALA A 104 9.19 -3.23 -1.20
CA ALA A 104 9.15 -3.96 -2.48
C ALA A 104 9.01 -5.50 -2.45
N GLN A 105 8.92 -6.14 -1.28
CA GLN A 105 8.85 -7.61 -1.14
C GLN A 105 7.71 -8.25 -1.95
N ASN A 106 6.60 -7.53 -2.15
CA ASN A 106 5.46 -8.04 -2.88
C ASN A 106 5.72 -8.22 -4.39
N TYR A 107 6.63 -7.42 -4.96
CA TYR A 107 6.96 -7.44 -6.40
C TYR A 107 8.08 -8.43 -6.70
N GLU A 108 9.05 -8.55 -5.80
CA GLU A 108 10.24 -9.38 -5.90
C GLU A 108 9.91 -10.82 -6.31
N LYS A 109 8.93 -11.43 -5.61
CA LYS A 109 8.53 -12.81 -5.88
C LYS A 109 7.99 -12.99 -7.30
N LEU A 110 7.16 -12.07 -7.77
CA LEU A 110 6.58 -12.15 -9.12
C LEU A 110 7.63 -11.95 -10.20
N LEU A 111 8.50 -10.96 -10.04
CA LEU A 111 9.60 -10.70 -10.97
C LEU A 111 10.56 -11.90 -11.05
N SER A 112 10.98 -12.43 -9.90
CA SER A 112 11.86 -13.62 -9.83
C SER A 112 11.24 -14.84 -10.48
N MET A 113 9.93 -15.09 -10.27
CA MET A 113 9.22 -16.21 -10.92
C MET A 113 9.16 -16.08 -12.44
N ASN A 114 9.24 -14.86 -12.99
CA ASN A 114 9.32 -14.59 -14.42
C ASN A 114 10.76 -14.51 -14.95
N GLY A 115 11.75 -14.86 -14.13
CA GLY A 115 13.16 -14.88 -14.54
C GLY A 115 13.78 -13.47 -14.71
N CYS A 116 13.19 -12.45 -14.09
CA CYS A 116 13.70 -11.09 -14.09
C CYS A 116 14.87 -10.94 -13.12
N GLU A 117 15.96 -10.33 -13.56
CA GLU A 117 17.05 -9.89 -12.70
C GLU A 117 16.59 -8.66 -11.91
N ILE A 118 16.79 -8.67 -10.57
CA ILE A 118 16.37 -7.60 -9.70
C ILE A 118 17.58 -6.84 -9.19
N ILE A 119 17.58 -5.53 -9.44
CA ILE A 119 18.54 -4.59 -8.87
C ILE A 119 17.83 -3.88 -7.71
N TYR A 120 18.43 -3.96 -6.51
CA TYR A 120 17.92 -3.24 -5.36
C TYR A 120 18.57 -1.87 -5.24
N TYR A 121 17.75 -0.82 -5.25
CA TYR A 121 18.16 0.53 -4.90
C TYR A 121 17.85 0.76 -3.43
N SER A 122 18.90 0.94 -2.61
CA SER A 122 18.74 1.12 -1.16
C SER A 122 18.69 2.60 -0.81
N THR A 123 17.60 3.02 -0.15
CA THR A 123 17.54 4.33 0.50
C THR A 123 18.20 4.25 1.88
N PRO A 124 19.22 5.08 2.16
CA PRO A 124 19.98 4.98 3.40
C PRO A 124 19.21 5.54 4.61
N GLU A 125 19.41 4.92 5.77
CA GLU A 125 18.81 5.38 7.03
C GLU A 125 19.32 6.77 7.44
N GLU A 126 20.55 7.11 7.10
CA GLU A 126 21.18 8.39 7.39
C GLU A 126 20.44 9.56 6.73
N GLU A 127 19.77 9.29 5.62
CA GLU A 127 18.89 10.22 4.88
C GLU A 127 17.40 9.98 5.19
N ASP A 128 17.11 9.38 6.36
CA ASP A 128 15.76 9.03 6.81
C ASP A 128 14.95 8.21 5.77
N PHE A 129 15.63 7.38 4.99
CA PHE A 129 15.08 6.59 3.88
C PHE A 129 14.46 7.42 2.75
N THR A 130 14.84 8.68 2.61
CA THR A 130 14.44 9.54 1.51
C THR A 130 15.14 9.11 0.22
N LEU A 131 14.42 9.14 -0.91
CA LEU A 131 14.98 8.83 -2.22
C LEU A 131 15.86 9.99 -2.70
N ASP A 132 17.15 9.75 -2.94
CA ASP A 132 17.98 10.68 -3.70
C ASP A 132 17.65 10.56 -5.18
N ILE A 133 16.90 11.53 -5.69
CA ILE A 133 16.40 11.54 -7.07
C ILE A 133 17.56 11.57 -8.07
N ALA A 134 18.60 12.37 -7.80
CA ALA A 134 19.74 12.53 -8.73
C ALA A 134 20.56 11.24 -8.82
N ASP A 135 20.82 10.59 -7.68
CA ASP A 135 21.50 9.29 -7.68
C ASP A 135 20.60 8.20 -8.30
N PHE A 136 19.32 8.15 -7.94
CA PHE A 136 18.39 7.15 -8.47
C PHE A 136 18.30 7.17 -10.00
N ILE A 137 18.07 8.35 -10.60
CA ILE A 137 18.00 8.48 -12.05
C ILE A 137 19.31 8.12 -12.77
N SER A 138 20.45 8.27 -12.08
CA SER A 138 21.76 7.86 -12.63
C SER A 138 21.87 6.33 -12.84
N LYS A 139 20.99 5.55 -12.20
CA LYS A 139 20.93 4.08 -12.33
C LYS A 139 19.95 3.64 -13.43
N LEU A 140 19.13 4.57 -13.95
CA LEU A 140 18.16 4.27 -15.01
C LEU A 140 18.87 4.28 -16.37
N SER A 141 19.11 3.11 -16.92
CA SER A 141 19.78 2.88 -18.18
C SER A 141 18.91 2.02 -19.11
N GLU A 142 19.18 2.03 -20.41
CA GLU A 142 18.41 1.33 -21.44
C GLU A 142 18.29 -0.19 -21.24
N ASP A 143 19.08 -0.78 -20.35
CA ASP A 143 19.02 -2.20 -20.01
C ASP A 143 18.02 -2.52 -18.86
N ILE A 144 17.38 -1.49 -18.30
CA ILE A 144 16.29 -1.62 -17.30
C ILE A 144 14.96 -1.64 -18.04
N ASP A 145 14.12 -2.64 -17.80
CA ASP A 145 12.81 -2.76 -18.44
C ASP A 145 11.67 -2.15 -17.61
N ILE A 146 11.78 -2.26 -16.28
CA ILE A 146 10.71 -1.86 -15.36
C ILE A 146 11.26 -1.38 -14.01
N ILE A 147 10.61 -0.38 -13.43
CA ILE A 147 10.86 0.05 -12.06
C ILE A 147 9.57 0.04 -11.25
N PHE A 148 9.68 -0.26 -9.95
CA PHE A 148 8.56 -0.18 -9.00
C PHE A 148 8.88 0.82 -7.90
N ILE A 149 7.99 1.80 -7.73
CA ILE A 149 8.03 2.83 -6.70
C ILE A 149 6.78 2.72 -5.85
N SER A 150 6.93 2.45 -4.55
CA SER A 150 5.81 2.55 -3.61
C SER A 150 5.74 3.98 -3.07
N ASN A 151 4.64 4.70 -3.30
CA ASN A 151 4.47 6.09 -2.92
C ASN A 151 3.10 6.37 -2.25
N PRO A 152 3.05 6.61 -0.93
CA PRO A 152 4.14 6.51 0.05
C PRO A 152 4.73 5.10 0.16
N ASN A 153 6.01 5.02 0.54
CA ASN A 153 6.68 3.75 0.74
C ASN A 153 5.98 2.90 1.81
N GLY A 154 5.60 1.68 1.47
CA GLY A 154 4.80 0.79 2.32
C GLY A 154 5.51 0.28 3.58
N THR A 155 6.79 0.58 3.75
CA THR A 155 7.59 0.22 4.93
C THR A 155 7.99 1.44 5.75
N THR A 156 8.54 2.46 5.09
CA THR A 156 9.10 3.65 5.77
C THR A 156 8.12 4.81 5.89
N SER A 157 7.00 4.77 5.15
CA SER A 157 6.05 5.88 5.02
C SER A 157 6.62 7.16 4.41
N GLN A 158 7.81 7.08 3.77
CA GLN A 158 8.39 8.21 3.05
C GLN A 158 7.62 8.45 1.75
N ILE A 159 7.56 9.71 1.33
CA ILE A 159 6.82 10.14 0.17
C ILE A 159 7.74 10.83 -0.83
N ILE A 160 7.47 10.66 -2.10
CA ILE A 160 8.11 11.34 -3.22
C ILE A 160 7.06 12.29 -3.80
N ASP A 161 7.42 13.55 -3.99
CA ASP A 161 6.52 14.53 -4.57
C ASP A 161 6.31 14.32 -6.09
N ALA A 162 5.23 14.91 -6.61
CA ALA A 162 4.83 14.72 -8.01
C ALA A 162 5.88 15.29 -9.01
N GLU A 163 6.58 16.37 -8.66
CA GLU A 163 7.64 16.95 -9.50
C GLU A 163 8.80 15.97 -9.65
N SER A 164 9.24 15.37 -8.55
CA SER A 164 10.26 14.32 -8.54
C SER A 164 9.83 13.08 -9.32
N LEU A 165 8.56 12.64 -9.15
CA LEU A 165 8.00 11.52 -9.91
C LEU A 165 7.94 11.83 -11.40
N GLU A 166 7.57 13.05 -11.80
CA GLU A 166 7.58 13.48 -13.20
C GLU A 166 8.99 13.44 -13.80
N PHE A 167 9.99 13.88 -13.04
CA PHE A 167 11.38 13.83 -13.51
C PHE A 167 11.85 12.39 -13.74
N ILE A 168 11.50 11.46 -12.83
CA ILE A 168 11.78 10.02 -12.99
C ILE A 168 11.02 9.49 -14.23
N ALA A 169 9.73 9.82 -14.39
CA ALA A 169 8.90 9.37 -15.49
C ALA A 169 9.48 9.76 -16.85
N LYS A 170 9.95 11.01 -16.97
CA LYS A 170 10.59 11.52 -18.18
C LYS A 170 11.88 10.77 -18.55
N ILE A 171 12.71 10.45 -17.56
CA ILE A 171 13.93 9.64 -17.78
C ILE A 171 13.57 8.20 -18.17
N CYS A 172 12.55 7.62 -17.50
CA CYS A 172 12.04 6.31 -17.86
C CYS A 172 11.51 6.26 -19.30
N ASP A 173 10.72 7.29 -19.71
CA ASP A 173 10.19 7.38 -21.06
C ASP A 173 11.32 7.43 -22.12
N GLY A 174 12.34 8.26 -21.87
CA GLY A 174 13.52 8.37 -22.76
C GLY A 174 14.33 7.08 -22.89
N ASN A 175 14.27 6.19 -21.91
CA ASN A 175 14.98 4.90 -21.91
C ASN A 175 14.05 3.69 -22.16
N ASN A 176 12.79 3.90 -22.50
CA ASN A 176 11.75 2.87 -22.68
C ASN A 176 11.52 1.97 -21.43
N ILE A 177 11.66 2.54 -20.25
CA ILE A 177 11.45 1.87 -18.97
C ILE A 177 9.98 2.02 -18.54
N THR A 178 9.32 0.93 -18.19
CA THR A 178 8.00 0.98 -17.57
C THR A 178 8.12 1.43 -16.11
N MET A 179 7.44 2.52 -15.74
CA MET A 179 7.41 3.03 -14.37
C MET A 179 6.09 2.67 -13.70
N VAL A 180 6.15 1.82 -12.68
CA VAL A 180 4.98 1.42 -11.88
C VAL A 180 5.03 2.13 -10.53
N VAL A 181 4.00 2.92 -10.23
CA VAL A 181 3.85 3.61 -8.93
C VAL A 181 2.72 2.95 -8.15
N ASP A 182 3.06 2.30 -7.04
CA ASP A 182 2.07 1.74 -6.13
C ASP A 182 1.67 2.76 -5.08
N GLU A 183 0.45 3.25 -5.21
CA GLU A 183 -0.17 4.25 -4.36
C GLU A 183 -1.15 3.64 -3.34
N GLU A 184 -0.86 2.44 -2.80
CA GLU A 184 -1.72 1.75 -1.82
C GLU A 184 -2.06 2.63 -0.60
N TYR A 185 -1.16 3.53 -0.20
CA TYR A 185 -1.32 4.37 0.99
C TYR A 185 -1.58 5.85 0.67
N MET A 186 -1.68 6.21 -0.61
CA MET A 186 -1.80 7.60 -1.03
C MET A 186 -3.06 8.29 -0.50
N ASP A 187 -4.17 7.56 -0.35
CA ASP A 187 -5.43 8.12 0.14
C ASP A 187 -5.35 8.68 1.58
N PHE A 188 -4.32 8.29 2.35
CA PHE A 188 -4.04 8.80 3.70
C PHE A 188 -3.14 10.05 3.74
N VAL A 189 -2.61 10.47 2.60
CA VAL A 189 -1.70 11.62 2.51
C VAL A 189 -2.49 12.92 2.57
N ASP A 190 -1.95 13.95 3.24
CA ASP A 190 -2.64 15.22 3.43
C ASP A 190 -2.84 16.00 2.12
N ASP A 191 -1.85 15.95 1.23
CA ASP A 191 -1.86 16.63 -0.07
C ASP A 191 -1.67 15.60 -1.19
N LEU A 192 -2.79 15.07 -1.69
CA LEU A 192 -2.77 14.09 -2.77
C LEU A 192 -2.32 14.71 -4.11
N GLU A 193 -2.72 15.95 -4.39
CA GLU A 193 -2.46 16.59 -5.68
C GLU A 193 -0.97 16.79 -5.92
N SER A 194 -0.25 17.17 -4.85
CA SER A 194 1.21 17.41 -4.91
C SER A 194 2.05 16.13 -4.86
N ASN A 195 1.45 14.95 -4.69
CA ASN A 195 2.20 13.72 -4.44
C ASN A 195 1.77 12.52 -5.29
N SER A 196 0.60 12.56 -5.95
CA SER A 196 0.11 11.45 -6.77
C SER A 196 0.70 11.46 -8.18
N ALA A 197 1.05 10.27 -8.66
CA ALA A 197 1.48 10.06 -10.05
C ALA A 197 0.32 9.92 -11.05
N ILE A 198 -0.95 9.97 -10.59
CA ILE A 198 -2.11 9.82 -11.51
C ILE A 198 -2.07 10.82 -12.67
N PRO A 199 -1.81 12.14 -12.47
CA PRO A 199 -1.73 13.08 -13.60
C PRO A 199 -0.71 12.67 -14.65
N LEU A 200 0.43 12.11 -14.24
CA LEU A 200 1.51 11.69 -15.14
C LEU A 200 1.07 10.58 -16.11
N THR A 201 0.09 9.75 -15.75
CA THR A 201 -0.42 8.69 -16.63
C THR A 201 -1.06 9.23 -17.91
N SER A 202 -1.49 10.49 -17.93
CA SER A 202 -2.04 11.15 -19.12
C SER A 202 -0.96 11.75 -20.04
N GLU A 203 0.24 11.95 -19.52
CA GLU A 203 1.36 12.57 -20.20
C GLU A 203 2.39 11.54 -20.68
N TYR A 204 2.57 10.46 -19.92
CA TYR A 204 3.56 9.43 -20.14
C TYR A 204 2.90 8.05 -20.23
N GLU A 205 2.93 7.44 -21.43
CA GLU A 205 2.34 6.10 -21.65
C GLU A 205 3.06 4.97 -20.90
N ASN A 206 4.32 5.20 -20.49
CA ASN A 206 5.13 4.27 -19.72
C ASN A 206 4.82 4.32 -18.21
N VAL A 207 4.01 5.29 -17.73
CA VAL A 207 3.63 5.41 -16.33
C VAL A 207 2.34 4.62 -16.03
N ILE A 208 2.41 3.81 -14.99
CA ILE A 208 1.31 2.98 -14.51
C ILE A 208 1.13 3.23 -13.01
N VAL A 209 -0.08 3.59 -12.58
CA VAL A 209 -0.40 3.76 -11.17
C VAL A 209 -1.27 2.62 -10.67
N LEU A 210 -0.91 2.02 -9.56
CA LEU A 210 -1.69 0.98 -8.87
C LEU A 210 -2.34 1.56 -7.63
N ARG A 211 -3.62 1.29 -7.43
CA ARG A 211 -4.39 1.63 -6.23
C ARG A 211 -5.23 0.46 -5.77
N ASN A 212 -5.48 0.36 -4.48
CA ASN A 212 -6.39 -0.64 -3.94
C ASN A 212 -7.25 -0.08 -2.80
N THR A 213 -8.32 -0.82 -2.48
CA THR A 213 -9.30 -0.42 -1.46
C THR A 213 -9.01 -1.02 -0.09
N THR A 214 -7.97 -1.85 0.00
CA THR A 214 -7.67 -2.70 1.17
C THR A 214 -7.44 -1.89 2.44
N LYS A 215 -6.62 -0.85 2.38
CA LYS A 215 -6.17 -0.12 3.56
C LYS A 215 -7.10 1.02 3.92
N PHE A 216 -7.33 1.94 2.97
CA PHE A 216 -8.11 3.15 3.23
C PHE A 216 -9.59 2.84 3.52
N PHE A 217 -10.20 1.94 2.77
CA PHE A 217 -11.59 1.53 3.01
C PHE A 217 -11.75 0.30 3.90
N ALA A 218 -10.64 -0.24 4.44
CA ALA A 218 -10.63 -1.37 5.35
C ALA A 218 -11.40 -2.61 4.84
N VAL A 219 -11.34 -2.90 3.54
CA VAL A 219 -12.08 -3.99 2.88
C VAL A 219 -11.19 -5.06 2.24
N PRO A 220 -10.23 -5.68 2.97
CA PRO A 220 -9.31 -6.66 2.38
C PRO A 220 -10.02 -7.88 1.80
N GLY A 221 -11.18 -8.24 2.35
CA GLY A 221 -12.01 -9.37 1.90
C GLY A 221 -12.79 -9.10 0.61
N LEU A 222 -12.98 -7.84 0.23
CA LEU A 222 -13.75 -7.48 -0.97
C LEU A 222 -13.01 -7.79 -2.27
N ARG A 223 -11.68 -7.72 -2.24
CA ARG A 223 -10.80 -7.95 -3.39
C ARG A 223 -11.08 -6.98 -4.55
N LEU A 224 -10.87 -5.69 -4.30
CA LEU A 224 -11.02 -4.64 -5.30
C LEU A 224 -9.75 -3.77 -5.34
N ALA A 225 -9.18 -3.64 -6.53
CA ALA A 225 -8.06 -2.77 -6.86
C ALA A 225 -8.28 -2.18 -8.26
N TYR A 226 -7.51 -1.16 -8.59
CA TYR A 226 -7.51 -0.59 -9.94
C TYR A 226 -6.12 -0.14 -10.36
N MET A 227 -5.90 -0.19 -11.66
CA MET A 227 -4.71 0.29 -12.34
C MET A 227 -5.11 1.46 -13.24
N ILE A 228 -4.27 2.48 -13.33
CA ILE A 228 -4.47 3.64 -14.19
C ILE A 228 -3.31 3.72 -15.16
N THR A 229 -3.60 3.78 -16.46
CA THR A 229 -2.59 3.94 -17.52
C THR A 229 -3.23 4.44 -18.79
N SER A 230 -2.54 5.29 -19.53
CA SER A 230 -2.93 5.69 -20.89
C SER A 230 -2.34 4.79 -21.98
N ASN A 231 -1.46 3.82 -21.62
CA ASN A 231 -0.78 2.95 -22.58
C ASN A 231 -1.78 2.21 -23.50
N PRO A 232 -1.83 2.55 -24.81
CA PRO A 232 -2.86 1.99 -25.69
C PRO A 232 -2.64 0.51 -25.99
N VAL A 233 -1.37 0.04 -25.99
CA VAL A 233 -1.04 -1.36 -26.26
C VAL A 233 -1.43 -2.22 -25.09
N LEU A 234 -1.11 -1.80 -23.87
CA LEU A 234 -1.52 -2.51 -22.64
C LEU A 234 -3.04 -2.58 -22.54
N LYS A 235 -3.74 -1.44 -22.71
CA LYS A 235 -5.21 -1.39 -22.69
C LYS A 235 -5.82 -2.34 -23.71
N LYS A 236 -5.33 -2.31 -24.95
CA LYS A 236 -5.80 -3.18 -26.02
C LYS A 236 -5.54 -4.66 -25.75
N THR A 237 -4.36 -4.98 -25.19
CA THR A 237 -4.03 -6.35 -24.79
C THR A 237 -5.00 -6.84 -23.73
N LEU A 238 -5.28 -6.02 -22.71
CA LEU A 238 -6.22 -6.38 -21.63
C LEU A 238 -7.68 -6.53 -22.12
N GLU A 239 -8.11 -5.74 -23.10
CA GLU A 239 -9.41 -5.92 -23.75
C GLU A 239 -9.53 -7.29 -24.43
N ILE A 240 -8.45 -7.79 -25.03
CA ILE A 240 -8.44 -9.06 -25.78
C ILE A 240 -8.21 -10.27 -24.85
N THR A 241 -7.27 -10.13 -23.90
CA THR A 241 -6.80 -11.24 -23.05
C THR A 241 -7.36 -11.22 -21.64
N GLY A 242 -7.93 -10.08 -21.21
CA GLY A 242 -8.47 -9.88 -19.88
C GLY A 242 -9.57 -10.87 -19.57
N LEU A 243 -9.67 -11.26 -18.30
CA LEU A 243 -10.73 -12.12 -17.83
C LEU A 243 -12.07 -11.36 -17.86
N PRO A 244 -13.02 -11.74 -18.72
CA PRO A 244 -14.35 -11.14 -18.69
C PRO A 244 -14.98 -11.39 -17.32
N PHE A 245 -15.66 -10.40 -16.78
CA PHE A 245 -16.33 -10.50 -15.49
C PHE A 245 -15.40 -10.69 -14.28
N ALA A 246 -14.18 -10.13 -14.33
CA ALA A 246 -13.22 -10.18 -13.22
C ALA A 246 -13.78 -9.63 -11.89
N ILE A 247 -14.72 -8.67 -11.97
CA ILE A 247 -15.36 -8.03 -10.80
C ILE A 247 -16.82 -8.47 -10.70
N GLY A 248 -17.16 -9.13 -9.60
CA GLY A 248 -18.55 -9.59 -9.33
C GLY A 248 -19.50 -8.43 -9.00
N LYS A 249 -20.83 -8.66 -9.21
CA LYS A 249 -21.87 -7.64 -8.96
C LYS A 249 -21.85 -7.01 -7.58
N LEU A 250 -21.60 -7.79 -6.55
CA LEU A 250 -21.54 -7.25 -5.18
C LEU A 250 -20.30 -6.39 -4.95
N VAL A 251 -19.17 -6.75 -5.57
CA VAL A 251 -17.94 -5.96 -5.52
C VAL A 251 -18.08 -4.66 -6.29
N GLU A 252 -18.74 -4.68 -7.46
CA GLU A 252 -19.08 -3.48 -8.23
C GLU A 252 -19.95 -2.52 -7.42
N ALA A 253 -21.06 -3.03 -6.82
CA ALA A 253 -21.95 -2.22 -6.00
C ALA A 253 -21.25 -1.62 -4.76
N ALA A 254 -20.45 -2.44 -4.07
CA ALA A 254 -19.65 -2.02 -2.94
C ALA A 254 -18.62 -0.94 -3.33
N GLY A 255 -17.94 -1.13 -4.48
CA GLY A 255 -16.98 -0.17 -5.00
C GLY A 255 -17.60 1.19 -5.33
N VAL A 256 -18.76 1.19 -6.02
CA VAL A 256 -19.49 2.44 -6.28
C VAL A 256 -19.85 3.14 -4.98
N ALA A 257 -20.37 2.40 -4.00
CA ALA A 257 -20.76 2.98 -2.71
C ALA A 257 -19.57 3.60 -1.95
N MET A 258 -18.41 2.89 -1.91
CA MET A 258 -17.25 3.38 -1.17
C MET A 258 -16.61 4.64 -1.80
N PHE A 259 -16.48 4.68 -3.14
CA PHE A 259 -15.87 5.82 -3.82
C PHE A 259 -16.76 7.07 -3.84
N THR A 260 -18.05 6.93 -3.51
CA THR A 260 -19.00 8.04 -3.37
C THR A 260 -19.33 8.40 -1.91
N ASP A 261 -18.71 7.74 -0.94
CA ASP A 261 -18.92 8.02 0.50
C ASP A 261 -18.00 9.16 0.96
N GLU A 262 -18.33 10.39 0.55
CA GLU A 262 -17.56 11.60 0.90
C GLU A 262 -17.38 11.77 2.41
N LYS A 263 -18.38 11.38 3.21
CA LYS A 263 -18.33 11.47 4.66
C LYS A 263 -17.24 10.56 5.23
N TYR A 264 -17.26 9.27 4.86
CA TYR A 264 -16.25 8.31 5.32
C TYR A 264 -14.85 8.73 4.90
N ILE A 265 -14.68 9.20 3.66
CA ILE A 265 -13.41 9.68 3.12
C ILE A 265 -12.86 10.85 3.94
N ALA A 266 -13.70 11.85 4.22
CA ALA A 266 -13.32 13.02 4.99
C ALA A 266 -12.97 12.66 6.45
N GLU A 267 -13.82 11.86 7.12
CA GLU A 267 -13.60 11.41 8.50
C GLU A 267 -12.32 10.56 8.63
N SER A 268 -12.04 9.69 7.65
CA SER A 268 -10.82 8.87 7.61
C SER A 268 -9.56 9.73 7.53
N ARG A 269 -9.54 10.69 6.61
CA ARG A 269 -8.38 11.59 6.43
C ARG A 269 -8.15 12.46 7.66
N GLU A 270 -9.21 13.01 8.23
CA GLU A 270 -9.12 13.85 9.43
C GLU A 270 -8.62 13.06 10.64
N LEU A 271 -9.16 11.86 10.88
CA LEU A 271 -8.71 11.00 11.97
C LEU A 271 -7.22 10.68 11.83
N ILE A 272 -6.81 10.17 10.67
CA ILE A 272 -5.40 9.76 10.45
C ILE A 272 -4.45 10.96 10.51
N ARG A 273 -4.83 12.12 9.97
CA ARG A 273 -4.01 13.33 10.06
C ARG A 273 -3.81 13.76 11.52
N THR A 274 -4.88 13.72 12.32
CA THR A 274 -4.86 14.10 13.72
C THR A 274 -3.99 13.13 14.53
N GLU A 275 -4.28 11.83 14.44
CA GLU A 275 -3.55 10.82 15.21
C GLU A 275 -2.09 10.71 14.80
N ARG A 276 -1.77 10.80 13.51
CA ARG A 276 -0.39 10.85 13.01
C ARG A 276 0.41 11.96 13.69
N ASN A 277 -0.15 13.16 13.78
CA ASN A 277 0.52 14.32 14.40
C ASN A 277 0.66 14.14 15.92
N LEU A 278 -0.37 13.65 16.60
CA LEU A 278 -0.36 13.43 18.06
C LEU A 278 0.63 12.34 18.43
N VAL A 279 0.57 11.17 17.79
CA VAL A 279 1.47 10.04 18.06
C VAL A 279 2.91 10.39 17.74
N TYR A 280 3.16 11.03 16.58
CA TYR A 280 4.51 11.49 16.23
C TYR A 280 5.08 12.45 17.26
N SER A 281 4.28 13.44 17.71
CA SER A 281 4.69 14.41 18.71
C SER A 281 4.97 13.76 20.06
N ALA A 282 4.10 12.83 20.50
CA ALA A 282 4.28 12.10 21.76
C ALA A 282 5.58 11.28 21.77
N LEU A 283 5.86 10.54 20.70
CA LEU A 283 7.04 9.69 20.58
C LEU A 283 8.33 10.49 20.37
N SER A 284 8.29 11.66 19.72
CA SER A 284 9.48 12.46 19.36
C SER A 284 10.30 12.97 20.56
N THR A 285 9.72 12.96 21.74
CA THR A 285 10.41 13.39 22.98
C THR A 285 11.30 12.28 23.58
N HIS A 286 11.18 11.03 23.14
CA HIS A 286 11.86 9.89 23.71
C HIS A 286 13.22 9.61 23.03
N LYS A 287 14.28 9.58 23.84
CA LYS A 287 15.67 9.39 23.36
C LYS A 287 16.04 7.94 23.07
N SER A 288 15.21 6.99 23.46
CA SER A 288 15.42 5.54 23.24
C SER A 288 15.00 5.05 21.86
N ILE A 289 14.38 5.92 21.07
CA ILE A 289 13.88 5.61 19.72
C ILE A 289 14.26 6.70 18.71
N LYS A 290 14.39 6.33 17.45
CA LYS A 290 14.44 7.24 16.30
C LYS A 290 13.15 7.06 15.49
N LEU A 291 12.53 8.18 15.12
CA LEU A 291 11.31 8.22 14.30
C LEU A 291 11.64 8.70 12.90
N TYR A 292 10.93 8.16 11.93
CA TYR A 292 10.91 8.65 10.55
C TYR A 292 9.57 9.31 10.31
N LYS A 293 9.58 10.57 9.83
CA LYS A 293 8.36 11.37 9.66
C LYS A 293 7.38 10.67 8.70
N PRO A 294 6.20 10.23 9.17
CA PRO A 294 5.29 9.47 8.33
C PRO A 294 4.43 10.36 7.42
N ALA A 295 4.23 9.95 6.17
CA ALA A 295 3.27 10.57 5.26
C ALA A 295 1.94 9.79 5.22
N ALA A 296 1.97 8.47 5.43
CA ALA A 296 0.79 7.59 5.40
C ALA A 296 0.13 7.41 6.79
N ASN A 297 -0.61 6.33 6.95
CA ASN A 297 -1.34 6.01 8.19
C ASN A 297 -0.55 5.14 9.17
N PHE A 298 0.77 5.05 9.06
CA PHE A 298 1.63 4.26 9.94
C PHE A 298 2.99 4.94 10.13
N ILE A 299 3.70 4.52 11.18
CA ILE A 299 5.03 5.03 11.52
C ILE A 299 6.04 3.89 11.62
N LEU A 300 7.23 4.10 11.05
CA LEU A 300 8.42 3.27 11.28
C LEU A 300 9.22 3.85 12.44
N ILE A 301 9.68 2.99 13.34
CA ILE A 301 10.43 3.36 14.55
C ILE A 301 11.66 2.48 14.66
N ARG A 302 12.83 3.08 14.89
CA ARG A 302 14.05 2.36 15.27
C ARG A 302 14.26 2.41 16.78
N ILE A 303 14.50 1.26 17.38
CA ILE A 303 14.86 1.10 18.79
C ILE A 303 16.35 1.37 18.95
N LEU A 304 16.73 2.33 19.80
CA LEU A 304 18.11 2.73 20.02
C LEU A 304 18.76 2.01 21.20
N ARG A 305 17.99 1.26 22.00
CA ARG A 305 18.51 0.43 23.09
C ARG A 305 19.10 -0.86 22.55
N ASP A 306 20.39 -1.12 22.81
CA ASP A 306 21.08 -2.32 22.32
C ASP A 306 20.45 -3.62 22.82
N ALA A 307 20.00 -3.65 24.07
CA ALA A 307 19.44 -4.84 24.72
C ALA A 307 18.01 -5.20 24.26
N ILE A 308 17.32 -4.32 23.51
CA ILE A 308 15.92 -4.51 23.11
C ILE A 308 15.86 -4.69 21.60
N SER A 309 15.23 -5.76 21.15
CA SER A 309 14.93 -6.01 19.72
C SER A 309 13.48 -5.69 19.39
N ALA A 310 13.17 -5.61 18.09
CA ALA A 310 11.80 -5.49 17.61
C ALA A 310 10.92 -6.69 18.05
N GLY A 311 11.50 -7.90 18.13
CA GLY A 311 10.83 -9.08 18.63
C GLY A 311 10.40 -8.92 20.10
N ASP A 312 11.29 -8.41 20.96
CA ASP A 312 10.98 -8.19 22.38
C ASP A 312 9.82 -7.21 22.56
N VAL A 313 9.74 -6.16 21.72
CA VAL A 313 8.61 -5.20 21.76
C VAL A 313 7.31 -5.86 21.31
N VAL A 314 7.34 -6.65 20.23
CA VAL A 314 6.17 -7.41 19.77
C VAL A 314 5.69 -8.38 20.86
N ASP A 315 6.60 -9.15 21.47
CA ASP A 315 6.28 -10.11 22.51
C ASP A 315 5.74 -9.45 23.79
N TYR A 316 6.16 -8.23 24.09
CA TYR A 316 5.65 -7.43 25.20
C TYR A 316 4.24 -6.87 24.95
N CYS A 317 3.95 -6.46 23.72
CA CYS A 317 2.67 -5.88 23.30
C CYS A 317 1.57 -6.96 23.14
N MET A 318 1.92 -8.11 22.57
CA MET A 318 0.96 -9.16 22.19
C MET A 318 0.08 -9.66 23.33
N PRO A 319 0.58 -9.98 24.56
CA PRO A 319 -0.26 -10.41 25.68
C PRO A 319 -1.25 -9.33 26.16
N LYS A 320 -0.98 -8.05 25.82
CA LYS A 320 -1.86 -6.92 26.11
C LYS A 320 -2.92 -6.68 25.02
N GLY A 321 -2.99 -7.57 24.02
CA GLY A 321 -3.90 -7.47 22.87
C GLY A 321 -3.46 -6.50 21.78
N LEU A 322 -2.21 -5.98 21.84
CA LEU A 322 -1.67 -5.01 20.88
C LEU A 322 -0.75 -5.72 19.89
N TYR A 323 -1.15 -5.73 18.63
CA TYR A 323 -0.37 -6.32 17.56
C TYR A 323 0.32 -5.22 16.75
N ILE A 324 1.65 -5.26 16.74
CA ILE A 324 2.52 -4.39 15.96
C ILE A 324 3.43 -5.22 15.06
N ARG A 325 4.05 -4.62 14.05
CA ARG A 325 4.90 -5.31 13.08
C ARG A 325 6.38 -5.19 13.46
N SER A 326 7.07 -6.33 13.65
CA SER A 326 8.53 -6.38 13.55
C SER A 326 8.94 -6.28 12.09
N CYS A 327 9.90 -5.42 11.77
CA CYS A 327 10.41 -5.25 10.41
C CYS A 327 11.74 -5.99 10.15
N ALA A 328 12.12 -6.91 11.02
CA ALA A 328 13.39 -7.64 10.94
C ALA A 328 13.56 -8.52 9.69
N ASP A 329 12.45 -8.87 9.03
CA ASP A 329 12.41 -9.66 7.79
C ASP A 329 12.35 -8.80 6.52
N ILE A 330 12.39 -7.47 6.65
CA ILE A 330 12.35 -6.54 5.53
C ILE A 330 13.79 -6.23 5.08
N GLY A 331 14.09 -6.49 3.81
CA GLY A 331 15.38 -6.14 3.23
C GLY A 331 15.73 -4.67 3.44
N GLY A 332 16.95 -4.39 3.88
CA GLY A 332 17.42 -3.04 4.22
C GLY A 332 17.13 -2.59 5.65
N LEU A 333 16.42 -3.42 6.44
CA LEU A 333 16.21 -3.18 7.88
C LEU A 333 16.79 -4.33 8.72
N ASP A 334 17.03 -4.07 10.00
CA ASP A 334 17.49 -5.05 10.97
C ASP A 334 16.43 -5.35 12.05
N ASN A 335 16.82 -6.05 13.11
CA ASN A 335 15.94 -6.40 14.21
C ASN A 335 15.67 -5.27 15.22
N LYS A 336 15.96 -4.02 14.84
CA LYS A 336 15.71 -2.81 15.66
C LYS A 336 14.48 -2.03 15.19
N TYR A 337 13.82 -2.45 14.12
CA TYR A 337 12.72 -1.69 13.54
C TYR A 337 11.36 -2.32 13.83
N ILE A 338 10.45 -1.50 14.34
CA ILE A 338 9.02 -1.80 14.47
C ILE A 338 8.19 -0.83 13.66
N ARG A 339 6.99 -1.27 13.26
CA ARG A 339 6.02 -0.44 12.56
C ARG A 339 4.63 -0.69 13.12
N PHE A 340 3.84 0.37 13.29
CA PHE A 340 2.42 0.26 13.61
C PHE A 340 1.63 1.38 12.93
N CYS A 341 0.34 1.14 12.66
CA CYS A 341 -0.54 2.15 12.11
C CYS A 341 -1.26 2.94 13.20
N PHE A 342 -1.65 4.15 12.84
CA PHE A 342 -2.47 5.01 13.69
C PHE A 342 -3.89 4.45 13.77
N MET A 343 -4.43 4.47 14.97
CA MET A 343 -5.71 3.91 15.33
C MET A 343 -6.68 5.01 15.77
N ASN A 344 -7.64 4.73 16.64
CA ASN A 344 -8.41 5.76 17.32
C ASN A 344 -7.65 6.31 18.54
N PRO A 345 -8.01 7.49 19.09
CA PRO A 345 -7.26 8.13 20.17
C PRO A 345 -6.98 7.23 21.37
N LYS A 346 -7.98 6.46 21.82
CA LYS A 346 -7.85 5.56 22.98
C LYS A 346 -6.88 4.41 22.72
N GLN A 347 -6.91 3.87 21.51
CA GLN A 347 -6.04 2.76 21.11
C GLN A 347 -4.61 3.25 20.87
N ASP A 348 -4.43 4.45 20.32
CA ASP A 348 -3.13 5.06 20.12
C ASP A 348 -2.46 5.43 21.45
N ASP A 349 -3.20 5.99 22.40
CA ASP A 349 -2.69 6.23 23.77
C ASP A 349 -2.20 4.93 24.43
N LEU A 350 -2.97 3.86 24.33
CA LEU A 350 -2.60 2.57 24.88
C LEU A 350 -1.36 1.98 24.19
N LEU A 351 -1.30 2.07 22.86
CA LEU A 351 -0.22 1.56 22.04
C LEU A 351 1.10 2.32 22.32
N VAL A 352 1.05 3.65 22.29
CA VAL A 352 2.21 4.53 22.56
C VAL A 352 2.76 4.26 23.96
N ASN A 353 1.89 4.29 24.99
CA ASN A 353 2.32 4.04 26.38
C ASN A 353 2.96 2.65 26.52
N THR A 354 2.34 1.61 25.93
CA THR A 354 2.86 0.24 26.02
C THR A 354 4.21 0.08 25.32
N VAL A 355 4.40 0.68 24.16
CA VAL A 355 5.69 0.67 23.44
C VAL A 355 6.75 1.39 24.27
N LEU A 356 6.44 2.56 24.84
CA LEU A 356 7.38 3.34 25.63
C LEU A 356 7.75 2.71 26.99
N GLU A 357 6.95 1.80 27.52
CA GLU A 357 7.28 1.04 28.73
C GLU A 357 8.49 0.11 28.54
N ILE A 358 8.67 -0.41 27.32
CA ILE A 358 9.72 -1.40 27.04
C ILE A 358 10.96 -0.79 26.36
N VAL A 359 10.82 0.27 25.52
CA VAL A 359 11.92 0.85 24.72
C VAL A 359 12.80 1.85 25.47
#